data_19a2d5e925c53115f0f0e48b7902b0c7
#
_entry.id   19a2d5e925c53115f0f0e48b7902b0c7
#
_cell.length_a   1.000
_cell.length_b   1.000
_cell.length_c   1.000
_cell.angle_alpha   90.00
_cell.angle_beta   90.00
_cell.angle_gamma   90.00
#
_symmetry.space_group_name_H-M   'P 1'
#
loop_
_entity.id
_entity.type
_entity.pdbx_description
1 polymer ?
#
loop_
_entity_poly.entity_id
_entity_poly.type
_entity_poly.pdbx_seq_one_letter_code
_entity_poly.pdbx_strand_id
1 'polypeptide(L)'
;QPGSFTPLIRVETATGELAKTQRRSLADALQQSGGEDSGSVVFPPVLVQMLDRLESEILADRVSEESRRWLASCGLTVAQMKNQMDPVYTPARKIHLYHCDHRGLPLVLISTEGATEWCAEYDEWGNLLNEENPHHLQQLIRLPGQQYDEESGLYYNRHRYYDPLQGRYITQDPIGLKGGWNFYQYPLSPVNSMDPLGLYEFKSKNIDDIGIFALAMCNGESINENKEYGGLICKKQGEYFPMNPISSNDNDSVDLRNIKCPEGSERVGDYHTHGFYSDDKGNKVTKENDVYDSL
;
A
#
# COMPACT_ATOMS: atom_id res chain seq x y z
N GLN A 1 -5.10 -9.34 8.14
CA GLN A 1 -5.41 -10.44 7.21
C GLN A 1 -4.54 -10.29 5.96
N PRO A 2 -4.09 -11.38 5.32
CA PRO A 2 -3.40 -11.29 4.05
C PRO A 2 -4.27 -10.54 3.03
N GLY A 3 -3.71 -9.50 2.39
CA GLY A 3 -4.43 -8.64 1.45
C GLY A 3 -5.16 -7.44 2.08
N SER A 4 -5.18 -7.31 3.40
CA SER A 4 -5.64 -6.10 4.08
C SER A 4 -4.48 -5.12 4.28
N PHE A 5 -4.71 -3.84 4.00
CA PHE A 5 -3.77 -2.75 4.29
C PHE A 5 -4.02 -2.13 5.67
N THR A 6 -4.97 -2.67 6.45
CA THR A 6 -5.27 -2.20 7.80
C THR A 6 -4.18 -2.63 8.77
N PRO A 7 -3.51 -1.72 9.47
CA PRO A 7 -2.51 -2.06 10.47
C PRO A 7 -3.18 -2.69 11.69
N LEU A 8 -2.53 -3.69 12.28
CA LEU A 8 -3.04 -4.38 13.47
C LEU A 8 -2.15 -4.12 14.69
N ILE A 9 -0.84 -4.22 14.50
CA ILE A 9 0.14 -4.14 15.59
C ILE A 9 1.32 -3.28 15.13
N ARG A 10 1.79 -2.43 16.04
CA ARG A 10 3.05 -1.71 15.93
C ARG A 10 4.03 -2.28 16.93
N VAL A 11 5.22 -2.60 16.49
CA VAL A 11 6.32 -3.05 17.33
C VAL A 11 7.45 -2.04 17.23
N GLU A 12 7.86 -1.50 18.35
CA GLU A 12 8.97 -0.56 18.45
C GLU A 12 10.13 -1.17 19.20
N THR A 13 11.32 -0.92 18.69
CA THR A 13 12.57 -1.28 19.35
C THR A 13 13.48 -0.06 19.32
N ALA A 14 13.94 0.39 20.49
CA ALA A 14 14.85 1.53 20.55
C ALA A 14 16.16 1.22 19.80
N THR A 15 16.70 2.19 19.07
CA THR A 15 17.96 2.03 18.30
C THR A 15 19.12 1.53 19.16
N GLY A 16 19.22 2.04 20.41
CA GLY A 16 20.23 1.58 21.38
C GLY A 16 20.07 0.10 21.78
N GLU A 17 18.83 -0.42 21.78
CA GLU A 17 18.56 -1.83 22.02
C GLU A 17 18.91 -2.70 20.79
N LEU A 18 18.68 -2.18 19.57
CA LEU A 18 19.09 -2.84 18.34
C LEU A 18 20.61 -2.91 18.21
N ALA A 19 21.33 -1.87 18.62
CA ALA A 19 22.79 -1.89 18.63
C ALA A 19 23.36 -3.02 19.53
N LYS A 20 22.69 -3.36 20.63
CA LYS A 20 23.08 -4.47 21.52
C LYS A 20 22.87 -5.86 20.88
N THR A 21 22.09 -5.97 19.80
CA THR A 21 21.92 -7.25 19.06
C THR A 21 23.08 -7.56 18.15
N GLN A 22 23.93 -6.56 17.85
CA GLN A 22 25.15 -6.77 17.07
C GLN A 22 26.13 -7.56 17.94
N ARG A 23 26.45 -8.74 17.49
CA ARG A 23 27.40 -9.63 18.14
C ARG A 23 28.50 -10.02 17.16
N ARG A 24 29.65 -10.33 17.67
CA ARG A 24 30.75 -10.88 16.86
C ARG A 24 30.40 -12.31 16.46
N SER A 25 30.83 -12.75 15.30
CA SER A 25 30.81 -14.17 14.94
C SER A 25 31.75 -14.97 15.87
N LEU A 26 31.53 -16.27 16.00
CA LEU A 26 32.41 -17.14 16.76
C LEU A 26 33.86 -17.09 16.19
N ALA A 27 34.00 -16.97 14.88
CA ALA A 27 35.30 -16.81 14.22
C ALA A 27 35.99 -15.51 14.66
N ASP A 28 35.26 -14.37 14.67
CA ASP A 28 35.80 -13.08 15.11
C ASP A 28 36.20 -13.08 16.60
N ALA A 29 35.33 -13.68 17.44
CA ALA A 29 35.59 -13.79 18.86
C ALA A 29 36.89 -14.59 19.15
N LEU A 30 37.10 -15.69 18.43
CA LEU A 30 38.32 -16.51 18.56
C LEU A 30 39.56 -15.81 17.99
N GLN A 31 39.43 -15.07 16.90
CA GLN A 31 40.54 -14.28 16.34
C GLN A 31 41.01 -13.19 17.30
N GLN A 32 40.08 -12.54 18.00
CA GLN A 32 40.39 -11.48 18.96
C GLN A 32 40.90 -11.98 20.29
N SER A 33 40.57 -13.23 20.69
CA SER A 33 41.04 -13.84 21.96
C SER A 33 42.46 -14.36 21.89
N GLY A 34 43.11 -14.36 20.76
CA GLY A 34 44.45 -14.87 20.53
C GLY A 34 45.58 -13.96 20.98
N GLY A 35 45.53 -13.42 22.21
CA GLY A 35 46.66 -12.88 22.99
C GLY A 35 47.30 -11.57 22.47
N GLU A 36 47.73 -10.71 23.41
CA GLU A 36 48.34 -9.39 23.19
C GLU A 36 49.71 -9.42 22.46
N ASP A 37 50.31 -10.63 22.20
CA ASP A 37 51.65 -10.78 21.63
C ASP A 37 51.70 -11.39 20.21
N SER A 38 50.60 -11.80 19.61
CA SER A 38 50.59 -12.33 18.25
C SER A 38 49.81 -11.40 17.34
N GLY A 39 50.49 -10.85 16.32
CA GLY A 39 49.87 -10.05 15.26
C GLY A 39 48.57 -10.68 14.77
N SER A 40 47.62 -9.87 14.34
CA SER A 40 46.29 -10.25 13.89
C SER A 40 46.27 -11.62 13.15
N VAL A 41 45.81 -12.65 13.85
CA VAL A 41 45.69 -14.01 13.28
C VAL A 41 44.48 -14.01 12.38
N VAL A 42 44.70 -14.03 11.06
CA VAL A 42 43.62 -14.17 10.09
C VAL A 42 43.36 -15.66 9.85
N PHE A 43 42.14 -16.11 10.15
CA PHE A 43 41.75 -17.50 9.90
C PHE A 43 41.59 -17.76 8.39
N PRO A 44 42.01 -18.94 7.90
CA PRO A 44 41.74 -19.37 6.53
C PRO A 44 40.19 -19.37 6.29
N PRO A 45 39.73 -19.04 5.08
CA PRO A 45 38.30 -18.99 4.76
C PRO A 45 37.54 -20.29 5.07
N VAL A 46 38.17 -21.44 4.90
CA VAL A 46 37.56 -22.74 5.23
C VAL A 46 37.30 -22.88 6.72
N LEU A 47 38.23 -22.41 7.56
CA LEU A 47 38.05 -22.44 9.04
C LEU A 47 36.92 -21.50 9.46
N VAL A 48 36.84 -20.31 8.86
CA VAL A 48 35.72 -19.35 9.12
C VAL A 48 34.39 -20.02 8.79
N GLN A 49 34.24 -20.64 7.62
CA GLN A 49 33.01 -21.35 7.24
C GLN A 49 32.66 -22.50 8.19
N MET A 50 33.64 -23.23 8.69
CA MET A 50 33.39 -24.30 9.68
C MET A 50 32.94 -23.73 11.01
N LEU A 51 33.48 -22.61 11.45
CA LEU A 51 33.08 -21.92 12.68
C LEU A 51 31.70 -21.29 12.54
N ASP A 52 31.38 -20.67 11.42
CA ASP A 52 30.05 -20.12 11.15
C ASP A 52 28.96 -21.21 11.15
N ARG A 53 29.29 -22.36 10.54
CA ARG A 53 28.39 -23.51 10.56
C ARG A 53 28.18 -24.01 12.01
N LEU A 54 29.29 -24.19 12.76
CA LEU A 54 29.24 -24.62 14.17
C LEU A 54 28.42 -23.65 15.03
N GLU A 55 28.63 -22.35 14.85
CA GLU A 55 27.87 -21.32 15.54
C GLU A 55 26.37 -21.46 15.26
N SER A 56 25.98 -21.61 13.99
CA SER A 56 24.60 -21.82 13.59
C SER A 56 23.98 -23.09 14.19
N GLU A 57 24.74 -24.18 14.25
CA GLU A 57 24.32 -25.44 14.86
C GLU A 57 24.13 -25.31 16.38
N ILE A 58 25.05 -24.60 17.08
CA ILE A 58 24.95 -24.32 18.52
C ILE A 58 23.72 -23.46 18.82
N LEU A 59 23.48 -22.41 18.04
CA LEU A 59 22.32 -21.54 18.19
C LEU A 59 20.99 -22.27 17.98
N ALA A 60 20.98 -23.24 17.05
CA ALA A 60 19.81 -24.07 16.78
C ALA A 60 19.65 -25.24 17.77
N ASP A 61 20.56 -25.36 18.76
CA ASP A 61 20.66 -26.50 19.69
C ASP A 61 20.70 -27.87 19.00
N ARG A 62 21.32 -27.91 17.82
CA ARG A 62 21.42 -29.11 16.95
C ARG A 62 22.82 -29.26 16.36
N VAL A 63 23.80 -29.55 17.21
CA VAL A 63 25.18 -29.74 16.77
C VAL A 63 25.33 -31.11 16.11
N SER A 64 25.80 -31.12 14.86
CA SER A 64 26.00 -32.33 14.06
C SER A 64 27.15 -33.20 14.58
N GLU A 65 27.08 -34.51 14.31
CA GLU A 65 28.16 -35.43 14.67
C GLU A 65 29.48 -35.10 13.95
N GLU A 66 29.42 -34.51 12.79
CA GLU A 66 30.59 -34.04 12.02
C GLU A 66 31.27 -32.89 12.79
N SER A 67 30.52 -31.87 13.22
CA SER A 67 31.06 -30.76 14.00
C SER A 67 31.62 -31.22 15.36
N ARG A 68 30.97 -32.19 16.01
CA ARG A 68 31.46 -32.78 17.28
C ARG A 68 32.78 -33.49 17.09
N ARG A 69 32.94 -34.32 16.03
CA ARG A 69 34.17 -35.01 15.72
C ARG A 69 35.29 -34.05 15.36
N TRP A 70 34.97 -33.03 14.60
CA TRP A 70 35.96 -31.99 14.26
C TRP A 70 36.44 -31.27 15.53
N LEU A 71 35.57 -30.83 16.41
CA LEU A 71 35.97 -30.22 17.69
C LEU A 71 36.83 -31.16 18.53
N ALA A 72 36.43 -32.44 18.63
CA ALA A 72 37.21 -33.44 19.38
C ALA A 72 38.60 -33.64 18.81
N SER A 73 38.78 -33.59 17.48
CA SER A 73 40.08 -33.66 16.84
C SER A 73 40.99 -32.46 17.17
N CYS A 74 40.38 -31.32 17.51
CA CYS A 74 41.07 -30.12 17.98
C CYS A 74 41.26 -30.07 19.51
N GLY A 75 40.84 -31.10 20.23
CA GLY A 75 40.83 -31.12 21.70
C GLY A 75 39.82 -30.17 22.35
N LEU A 76 38.78 -29.77 21.62
CA LEU A 76 37.79 -28.81 22.03
C LEU A 76 36.42 -29.48 22.21
N THR A 77 35.57 -28.84 23.01
CA THR A 77 34.17 -29.28 23.25
C THR A 77 33.20 -28.24 22.80
N VAL A 78 31.95 -28.65 22.50
CA VAL A 78 30.83 -27.74 22.17
C VAL A 78 30.60 -26.73 23.30
N ALA A 79 30.72 -27.16 24.57
CA ALA A 79 30.53 -26.28 25.71
C ALA A 79 31.59 -25.16 25.77
N GLN A 80 32.84 -25.48 25.43
CA GLN A 80 33.89 -24.46 25.34
C GLN A 80 33.61 -23.45 24.24
N MET A 81 33.18 -23.90 23.05
CA MET A 81 32.81 -23.00 21.95
C MET A 81 31.63 -22.14 22.30
N LYS A 82 30.60 -22.70 22.92
CA LYS A 82 29.43 -21.94 23.40
C LYS A 82 29.80 -20.82 24.38
N ASN A 83 30.79 -21.05 25.23
CA ASN A 83 31.30 -20.04 26.18
C ASN A 83 32.13 -18.93 25.51
N GLN A 84 32.62 -19.14 24.31
CA GLN A 84 33.34 -18.12 23.52
C GLN A 84 32.39 -17.26 22.68
N MET A 85 31.15 -17.69 22.51
CA MET A 85 30.14 -16.94 21.75
C MET A 85 29.63 -15.76 22.56
N ASP A 86 29.46 -14.62 21.89
CA ASP A 86 28.75 -13.50 22.49
C ASP A 86 27.29 -13.92 22.80
N PRO A 87 26.73 -13.51 23.95
CA PRO A 87 25.37 -13.89 24.31
C PRO A 87 24.35 -13.34 23.30
N VAL A 88 23.30 -14.11 23.02
CA VAL A 88 22.18 -13.65 22.20
C VAL A 88 21.35 -12.67 23.03
N TYR A 89 21.36 -11.43 22.64
CA TYR A 89 20.55 -10.39 23.27
C TYR A 89 19.19 -10.25 22.58
N THR A 90 18.12 -10.37 23.32
CA THR A 90 16.76 -10.10 22.84
C THR A 90 16.36 -8.68 23.26
N PRO A 91 16.24 -7.75 22.33
CA PRO A 91 15.92 -6.36 22.65
C PRO A 91 14.53 -6.24 23.25
N ALA A 92 14.40 -5.33 24.21
CA ALA A 92 13.09 -4.95 24.73
C ALA A 92 12.27 -4.30 23.60
N ARG A 93 11.01 -4.70 23.48
CA ARG A 93 10.08 -4.21 22.45
C ARG A 93 8.86 -3.60 23.12
N LYS A 94 8.42 -2.46 22.61
CA LYS A 94 7.09 -1.92 22.93
C LYS A 94 6.11 -2.38 21.86
N ILE A 95 4.94 -2.81 22.29
CA ILE A 95 3.88 -3.30 21.41
C ILE A 95 2.68 -2.40 21.59
N HIS A 96 2.15 -1.89 20.49
CA HIS A 96 0.92 -1.12 20.46
C HIS A 96 -0.08 -1.79 19.53
N LEU A 97 -1.34 -1.77 19.90
CA LEU A 97 -2.45 -2.25 19.09
C LEU A 97 -3.07 -1.06 18.37
N TYR A 98 -3.33 -1.22 17.08
CA TYR A 98 -4.07 -0.23 16.30
C TYR A 98 -5.57 -0.41 16.50
N HIS A 99 -6.26 0.69 16.79
CA HIS A 99 -7.68 0.82 16.60
C HIS A 99 -7.92 1.72 15.38
N CYS A 100 -8.60 1.19 14.36
CA CYS A 100 -8.83 1.86 13.09
C CYS A 100 -10.33 2.06 12.88
N ASP A 101 -10.69 3.01 12.01
CA ASP A 101 -12.05 3.12 11.49
C ASP A 101 -12.39 1.96 10.52
N HIS A 102 -13.60 1.99 9.96
CA HIS A 102 -14.07 0.96 9.01
C HIS A 102 -13.26 0.90 7.71
N ARG A 103 -12.53 1.97 7.35
CA ARG A 103 -11.64 2.04 6.18
C ARG A 103 -10.26 1.47 6.47
N GLY A 104 -9.87 1.33 7.74
CA GLY A 104 -8.54 0.95 8.18
C GLY A 104 -7.63 2.14 8.47
N LEU A 105 -8.18 3.36 8.60
CA LEU A 105 -7.45 4.55 9.03
C LEU A 105 -7.19 4.47 10.54
N PRO A 106 -5.93 4.56 11.01
CA PRO A 106 -5.61 4.52 12.44
C PRO A 106 -6.20 5.71 13.20
N LEU A 107 -6.95 5.44 14.24
CA LEU A 107 -7.52 6.44 15.15
C LEU A 107 -6.85 6.45 16.50
N VAL A 108 -6.42 5.27 17.01
CA VAL A 108 -5.82 5.14 18.33
C VAL A 108 -4.73 4.09 18.32
N LEU A 109 -3.66 4.32 19.07
CA LEU A 109 -2.67 3.34 19.47
C LEU A 109 -2.81 3.06 20.96
N ILE A 110 -2.99 1.79 21.30
CA ILE A 110 -3.21 1.33 22.67
C ILE A 110 -2.03 0.44 23.10
N SER A 111 -1.47 0.70 24.28
CA SER A 111 -0.42 -0.15 24.85
C SER A 111 -0.97 -1.52 25.29
N THR A 112 -0.09 -2.45 25.59
CA THR A 112 -0.46 -3.77 26.13
C THR A 112 -1.18 -3.71 27.49
N GLU A 113 -1.00 -2.61 28.21
CA GLU A 113 -1.66 -2.33 29.49
C GLU A 113 -3.03 -1.64 29.34
N GLY A 114 -3.44 -1.34 28.08
CA GLY A 114 -4.72 -0.69 27.77
C GLY A 114 -4.68 0.84 27.83
N ALA A 115 -3.52 1.45 27.97
CA ALA A 115 -3.37 2.90 27.95
C ALA A 115 -3.36 3.43 26.50
N THR A 116 -4.03 4.58 26.28
CA THR A 116 -3.94 5.30 25.01
C THR A 116 -2.60 6.02 24.94
N GLU A 117 -1.79 5.64 23.95
CA GLU A 117 -0.45 6.20 23.74
C GLU A 117 -0.43 7.26 22.63
N TRP A 118 -1.42 7.20 21.74
CA TRP A 118 -1.62 8.13 20.65
C TRP A 118 -3.06 8.08 20.19
N CYS A 119 -3.68 9.21 19.82
CA CYS A 119 -4.95 9.24 19.11
C CYS A 119 -5.02 10.42 18.15
N ALA A 120 -5.87 10.30 17.13
CA ALA A 120 -6.08 11.32 16.12
C ALA A 120 -7.50 11.34 15.58
N GLU A 121 -7.90 12.52 15.10
CA GLU A 121 -9.16 12.76 14.41
C GLU A 121 -8.86 13.21 12.98
N TYR A 122 -9.66 12.75 12.03
CA TYR A 122 -9.48 13.03 10.61
C TYR A 122 -10.82 13.44 9.98
N ASP A 123 -10.72 14.23 8.91
CA ASP A 123 -11.85 14.41 8.00
C ASP A 123 -12.04 13.20 7.07
N GLU A 124 -13.02 13.27 6.20
CA GLU A 124 -13.35 12.21 5.24
C GLU A 124 -12.24 11.97 4.20
N TRP A 125 -11.44 12.97 3.90
CA TRP A 125 -10.30 12.90 2.94
C TRP A 125 -9.00 12.43 3.60
N GLY A 126 -9.03 12.22 4.92
CA GLY A 126 -7.88 11.77 5.68
C GLY A 126 -6.96 12.90 6.15
N ASN A 127 -7.40 14.18 6.09
CA ASN A 127 -6.68 15.27 6.73
C ASN A 127 -6.70 15.10 8.24
N LEU A 128 -5.54 15.26 8.85
CA LEU A 128 -5.40 15.25 10.30
C LEU A 128 -5.99 16.56 10.87
N LEU A 129 -7.08 16.44 11.65
CA LEU A 129 -7.76 17.57 12.29
C LEU A 129 -7.22 17.81 13.70
N ASN A 130 -6.96 16.74 14.44
CA ASN A 130 -6.47 16.80 15.81
C ASN A 130 -5.59 15.59 16.11
N GLU A 131 -4.58 15.76 16.98
CA GLU A 131 -3.68 14.69 17.41
C GLU A 131 -3.32 14.88 18.88
N GLU A 132 -3.47 13.80 19.66
CA GLU A 132 -2.93 13.69 21.01
C GLU A 132 -1.79 12.66 20.99
N ASN A 133 -0.57 13.13 21.25
CA ASN A 133 0.65 12.33 21.13
C ASN A 133 1.63 12.63 22.28
N PRO A 134 1.27 12.25 23.53
CA PRO A 134 2.07 12.59 24.71
C PRO A 134 3.46 11.93 24.71
N HIS A 135 3.64 10.86 23.95
CA HIS A 135 4.89 10.10 23.88
C HIS A 135 5.70 10.35 22.62
N HIS A 136 5.29 11.33 21.79
CA HIS A 136 5.94 11.66 20.53
C HIS A 136 6.16 10.45 19.60
N LEU A 137 5.16 9.57 19.53
CA LEU A 137 5.18 8.42 18.63
C LEU A 137 5.11 8.90 17.18
N GLN A 138 6.03 8.45 16.35
CA GLN A 138 5.99 8.74 14.93
C GLN A 138 4.94 7.86 14.25
N GLN A 139 3.72 8.39 14.04
CA GLN A 139 2.61 7.69 13.41
C GLN A 139 2.37 8.24 12.01
N LEU A 140 2.91 7.55 11.00
CA LEU A 140 2.88 7.98 9.61
C LEU A 140 1.80 7.29 8.77
N ILE A 141 1.23 6.17 9.23
CA ILE A 141 0.21 5.44 8.49
C ILE A 141 -1.06 6.30 8.39
N ARG A 142 -1.63 6.36 7.18
CA ARG A 142 -2.87 7.08 6.88
C ARG A 142 -3.92 6.10 6.34
N LEU A 143 -4.73 6.48 5.39
CA LEU A 143 -5.65 5.58 4.71
C LEU A 143 -4.90 4.36 4.14
N PRO A 144 -5.56 3.22 3.92
CA PRO A 144 -4.93 2.02 3.41
C PRO A 144 -4.02 2.26 2.20
N GLY A 145 -2.76 1.85 2.34
CA GLY A 145 -1.71 2.08 1.33
C GLY A 145 -0.98 3.41 1.43
N GLN A 146 -1.43 4.33 2.29
CA GLN A 146 -0.87 5.67 2.44
C GLN A 146 0.08 5.80 3.63
N GLN A 147 1.13 6.56 3.43
CA GLN A 147 2.09 6.97 4.46
C GLN A 147 2.34 8.47 4.37
N TYR A 148 2.22 9.16 5.49
CA TYR A 148 2.54 10.58 5.57
C TYR A 148 4.03 10.82 5.35
N ASP A 149 4.33 11.72 4.46
CA ASP A 149 5.68 12.22 4.18
C ASP A 149 5.83 13.58 4.86
N GLU A 150 6.64 13.61 5.92
CA GLU A 150 6.87 14.81 6.75
C GLU A 150 7.57 15.94 6.00
N GLU A 151 8.35 15.63 4.95
CA GLU A 151 9.09 16.63 4.18
C GLU A 151 8.17 17.38 3.21
N SER A 152 7.26 16.67 2.54
CA SER A 152 6.37 17.25 1.54
C SER A 152 4.99 17.65 2.08
N GLY A 153 4.57 17.10 3.21
CA GLY A 153 3.22 17.23 3.74
C GLY A 153 2.16 16.41 2.97
N LEU A 154 2.60 15.59 2.03
CA LEU A 154 1.75 14.74 1.20
C LEU A 154 1.67 13.31 1.75
N TYR A 155 0.78 12.49 1.18
CA TYR A 155 0.69 11.09 1.51
C TYR A 155 1.24 10.23 0.37
N TYR A 156 2.36 9.56 0.61
CA TYR A 156 2.92 8.58 -0.31
C TYR A 156 1.98 7.38 -0.41
N ASN A 157 1.44 7.13 -1.60
CA ASN A 157 0.51 6.05 -1.88
C ASN A 157 1.04 5.15 -3.01
N ARG A 158 2.17 4.50 -2.74
CA ARG A 158 2.89 3.57 -3.65
C ARG A 158 3.25 4.14 -5.01
N HIS A 159 2.29 4.29 -5.91
CA HIS A 159 2.52 4.75 -7.27
C HIS A 159 2.30 6.25 -7.46
N ARG A 160 1.64 6.90 -6.50
CA ARG A 160 1.33 8.32 -6.55
C ARG A 160 1.49 8.99 -5.19
N TYR A 161 1.59 10.30 -5.19
CA TYR A 161 1.44 11.12 -3.99
C TYR A 161 0.05 11.73 -3.95
N TYR A 162 -0.60 11.61 -2.81
CA TYR A 162 -1.93 12.12 -2.54
C TYR A 162 -1.85 13.40 -1.71
N ASP A 163 -2.59 14.43 -2.13
CA ASP A 163 -2.76 15.68 -1.39
C ASP A 163 -4.10 15.64 -0.67
N PRO A 164 -4.11 15.45 0.66
CA PRO A 164 -5.36 15.35 1.40
C PRO A 164 -6.12 16.69 1.46
N LEU A 165 -5.44 17.83 1.36
CA LEU A 165 -6.06 19.16 1.35
C LEU A 165 -6.86 19.41 0.06
N GLN A 166 -6.42 18.83 -1.06
CA GLN A 166 -7.10 18.94 -2.35
C GLN A 166 -7.97 17.71 -2.66
N GLY A 167 -7.87 16.63 -1.87
CA GLY A 167 -8.62 15.40 -2.09
C GLY A 167 -8.24 14.66 -3.39
N ARG A 168 -7.00 14.85 -3.89
CA ARG A 168 -6.55 14.28 -5.18
C ARG A 168 -5.08 13.90 -5.18
N TYR A 169 -4.69 13.14 -6.19
CA TYR A 169 -3.28 12.90 -6.48
C TYR A 169 -2.62 14.13 -7.13
N ILE A 170 -1.30 14.30 -6.90
CA ILE A 170 -0.51 15.38 -7.52
C ILE A 170 0.16 14.97 -8.83
N THR A 171 0.19 13.66 -9.12
CA THR A 171 0.74 13.10 -10.37
C THR A 171 -0.33 12.36 -11.15
N GLN A 172 -0.15 12.26 -12.47
CA GLN A 172 -1.04 11.50 -13.33
C GLN A 172 -1.04 10.02 -12.98
N ASP A 173 -2.17 9.35 -13.23
CA ASP A 173 -2.31 7.92 -13.03
C ASP A 173 -1.39 7.14 -13.98
N PRO A 174 -0.49 6.28 -13.48
CA PRO A 174 0.38 5.46 -14.32
C PRO A 174 -0.36 4.50 -15.25
N ILE A 175 -1.60 4.11 -14.90
CA ILE A 175 -2.44 3.26 -15.76
C ILE A 175 -3.25 4.06 -16.78
N GLY A 176 -3.10 5.39 -16.78
CA GLY A 176 -3.75 6.29 -17.71
C GLY A 176 -5.28 6.21 -17.64
N LEU A 177 -5.94 6.20 -18.78
CA LEU A 177 -7.40 6.17 -18.88
C LEU A 177 -8.08 4.94 -18.23
N LYS A 178 -7.33 3.90 -17.89
CA LYS A 178 -7.87 2.74 -17.13
C LYS A 178 -8.25 3.12 -15.69
N GLY A 179 -7.60 4.15 -15.14
CA GLY A 179 -7.95 4.72 -13.84
C GLY A 179 -9.05 5.78 -13.89
N GLY A 180 -9.56 6.09 -15.09
CA GLY A 180 -10.56 7.11 -15.33
C GLY A 180 -10.03 8.30 -16.14
N TRP A 181 -10.92 9.22 -16.50
CA TRP A 181 -10.59 10.41 -17.31
C TRP A 181 -9.84 11.48 -16.52
N ASN A 182 -10.10 11.57 -15.23
CA ASN A 182 -9.35 12.46 -14.36
C ASN A 182 -8.13 11.72 -13.82
N PHE A 183 -7.00 11.90 -14.45
CA PHE A 183 -5.73 11.25 -14.09
C PHE A 183 -5.25 11.56 -12.67
N TYR A 184 -5.81 12.56 -12.01
CA TYR A 184 -5.44 12.98 -10.66
C TYR A 184 -6.48 12.55 -9.61
N GLN A 185 -7.51 11.82 -10.02
CA GLN A 185 -8.63 11.49 -9.15
C GLN A 185 -8.24 10.51 -8.03
N TYR A 186 -8.65 10.82 -6.81
CA TYR A 186 -8.85 9.90 -5.71
C TYR A 186 -10.34 9.47 -5.68
N PRO A 187 -10.71 8.30 -5.14
CA PRO A 187 -12.12 7.88 -5.12
C PRO A 187 -13.11 8.97 -4.68
N LEU A 188 -14.21 9.11 -5.42
CA LEU A 188 -15.21 10.17 -5.20
C LEU A 188 -15.91 10.06 -3.84
N SER A 189 -15.97 8.87 -3.28
CA SER A 189 -16.53 8.63 -1.92
C SER A 189 -15.42 8.11 -1.01
N PRO A 190 -14.59 8.97 -0.43
CA PRO A 190 -13.43 8.54 0.39
C PRO A 190 -13.88 7.85 1.68
N VAL A 191 -15.15 7.93 2.06
CA VAL A 191 -15.73 7.21 3.19
C VAL A 191 -16.00 5.74 2.86
N ASN A 192 -16.35 5.42 1.60
CA ASN A 192 -16.76 4.08 1.19
C ASN A 192 -15.77 3.40 0.24
N SER A 193 -14.86 4.18 -0.36
CA SER A 193 -13.94 3.70 -1.38
C SER A 193 -12.52 4.14 -1.08
N MET A 194 -11.56 3.25 -1.34
CA MET A 194 -10.15 3.46 -1.07
C MET A 194 -9.33 3.05 -2.28
N ASP A 195 -8.15 3.65 -2.40
CA ASP A 195 -7.17 3.29 -3.42
C ASP A 195 -5.82 2.88 -2.78
N PRO A 196 -5.68 1.66 -2.28
CA PRO A 196 -4.48 1.23 -1.55
C PRO A 196 -3.21 1.16 -2.41
N LEU A 197 -3.34 1.20 -3.72
CA LEU A 197 -2.22 1.09 -4.65
C LEU A 197 -1.87 2.41 -5.33
N GLY A 198 -2.73 3.43 -5.25
CA GLY A 198 -2.60 4.62 -6.06
C GLY A 198 -2.84 4.35 -7.56
N LEU A 199 -3.70 3.38 -7.87
CA LEU A 199 -4.06 2.91 -9.21
C LEU A 199 -5.57 2.60 -9.24
N TYR A 200 -6.37 3.54 -8.77
CA TYR A 200 -7.79 3.31 -8.58
C TYR A 200 -8.50 2.98 -9.88
N GLU A 201 -9.12 1.80 -9.92
CA GLU A 201 -10.07 1.38 -10.95
C GLU A 201 -11.44 1.30 -10.30
N PHE A 202 -12.41 2.11 -10.77
CA PHE A 202 -13.74 2.13 -10.17
C PHE A 202 -14.47 0.81 -10.45
N LYS A 203 -14.85 0.10 -9.38
CA LYS A 203 -15.62 -1.13 -9.41
C LYS A 203 -16.72 -1.07 -8.36
N SER A 204 -17.90 -1.56 -8.69
CA SER A 204 -19.02 -1.69 -7.76
C SER A 204 -19.71 -3.05 -7.94
N LYS A 205 -20.38 -3.51 -6.88
CA LYS A 205 -21.32 -4.64 -6.94
C LYS A 205 -22.69 -4.24 -7.46
N ASN A 206 -22.94 -2.95 -7.57
CA ASN A 206 -24.17 -2.39 -8.13
C ASN A 206 -23.89 -1.78 -9.50
N ILE A 207 -24.62 -2.20 -10.52
CA ILE A 207 -24.48 -1.73 -11.89
C ILE A 207 -24.89 -0.26 -12.04
N ASP A 208 -25.87 0.20 -11.23
CA ASP A 208 -26.36 1.58 -11.28
C ASP A 208 -25.28 2.57 -10.83
N ASP A 209 -24.47 2.21 -9.81
CA ASP A 209 -23.35 3.03 -9.36
C ASP A 209 -22.34 3.22 -10.50
N ILE A 210 -22.11 2.16 -11.29
CA ILE A 210 -21.21 2.20 -12.44
C ILE A 210 -21.78 3.08 -13.55
N GLY A 211 -23.08 2.98 -13.82
CA GLY A 211 -23.77 3.82 -14.82
C GLY A 211 -23.68 5.32 -14.45
N ILE A 212 -24.03 5.65 -13.20
CA ILE A 212 -23.94 7.03 -12.69
C ILE A 212 -22.51 7.56 -12.75
N PHE A 213 -21.53 6.75 -12.32
CA PHE A 213 -20.13 7.12 -12.38
C PHE A 213 -19.66 7.38 -13.81
N ALA A 214 -19.96 6.47 -14.74
CA ALA A 214 -19.56 6.57 -16.13
C ALA A 214 -20.14 7.81 -16.81
N LEU A 215 -21.43 8.11 -16.55
CA LEU A 215 -22.08 9.31 -17.05
C LEU A 215 -21.47 10.59 -16.46
N ALA A 216 -21.22 10.62 -15.14
CA ALA A 216 -20.60 11.76 -14.47
C ALA A 216 -19.20 12.07 -15.03
N MET A 217 -18.48 11.04 -15.44
CA MET A 217 -17.14 11.17 -16.01
C MET A 217 -17.09 11.88 -17.35
N CYS A 218 -18.03 11.62 -18.24
CA CYS A 218 -17.98 12.10 -19.63
C CYS A 218 -19.00 13.20 -19.97
N ASN A 219 -20.00 13.44 -19.10
CA ASN A 219 -21.07 14.39 -19.40
C ASN A 219 -20.56 15.83 -19.58
N GLY A 220 -19.56 16.25 -18.80
CA GLY A 220 -18.97 17.58 -18.92
C GLY A 220 -18.30 17.82 -20.27
N GLU A 221 -17.54 16.85 -20.77
CA GLU A 221 -16.89 16.91 -22.08
C GLU A 221 -17.91 16.79 -23.23
N SER A 222 -18.88 15.90 -23.08
CA SER A 222 -19.99 15.76 -24.01
C SER A 222 -20.71 17.11 -24.24
N ILE A 223 -21.00 17.81 -23.15
CA ILE A 223 -21.60 19.15 -23.20
C ILE A 223 -20.64 20.17 -23.85
N ASN A 224 -19.37 20.18 -23.49
CA ASN A 224 -18.41 21.16 -23.98
C ASN A 224 -18.09 21.00 -25.47
N GLU A 225 -17.99 19.76 -25.93
CA GLU A 225 -17.62 19.43 -27.31
C GLU A 225 -18.84 19.27 -28.22
N ASN A 226 -20.04 19.24 -27.67
CA ASN A 226 -21.31 18.93 -28.36
C ASN A 226 -21.23 17.60 -29.15
N LYS A 227 -20.78 16.56 -28.45
CA LYS A 227 -20.63 15.19 -28.96
C LYS A 227 -21.23 14.19 -28.04
N GLU A 228 -21.67 13.06 -28.57
CA GLU A 228 -22.00 11.90 -27.74
C GLU A 228 -20.75 11.14 -27.34
N TYR A 229 -20.71 10.75 -26.08
CA TYR A 229 -19.73 9.85 -25.50
C TYR A 229 -20.44 8.62 -24.97
N GLY A 230 -19.86 7.45 -25.16
CA GLY A 230 -20.42 6.22 -24.64
C GLY A 230 -19.40 5.12 -24.45
N GLY A 231 -19.75 4.15 -23.65
CA GLY A 231 -18.88 3.02 -23.36
C GLY A 231 -19.65 1.80 -22.87
N LEU A 232 -18.93 0.71 -22.65
CA LEU A 232 -19.50 -0.53 -22.14
C LEU A 232 -19.41 -0.58 -20.61
N ILE A 233 -20.37 -1.26 -20.01
CA ILE A 233 -20.27 -1.74 -18.64
C ILE A 233 -19.96 -3.23 -18.69
N CYS A 234 -18.88 -3.62 -18.05
CA CYS A 234 -18.37 -4.99 -17.98
C CYS A 234 -18.48 -5.55 -16.58
N LYS A 235 -18.56 -6.91 -16.47
CA LYS A 235 -18.61 -7.61 -15.18
C LYS A 235 -17.51 -8.66 -15.10
N LYS A 236 -16.81 -8.71 -13.98
CA LYS A 236 -15.79 -9.73 -13.67
C LYS A 236 -15.85 -10.08 -12.19
N GLN A 237 -15.89 -11.38 -11.87
CA GLN A 237 -15.92 -11.90 -10.49
C GLN A 237 -16.99 -11.28 -9.59
N GLY A 238 -18.14 -10.92 -10.17
CA GLY A 238 -19.26 -10.33 -9.42
C GLY A 238 -19.21 -8.81 -9.25
N GLU A 239 -18.17 -8.15 -9.74
CA GLU A 239 -18.02 -6.69 -9.73
C GLU A 239 -18.22 -6.13 -11.13
N TYR A 240 -18.87 -4.96 -11.20
CA TYR A 240 -19.08 -4.20 -12.41
C TYR A 240 -18.03 -3.08 -12.52
N PHE A 241 -17.63 -2.75 -13.73
CA PHE A 241 -16.73 -1.65 -14.03
C PHE A 241 -17.03 -1.04 -15.40
N PRO A 242 -16.85 0.28 -15.58
CA PRO A 242 -17.07 0.93 -16.86
C PRO A 242 -15.84 0.77 -17.74
N MET A 243 -16.03 0.63 -19.03
CA MET A 243 -14.98 0.84 -20.02
C MET A 243 -14.83 2.33 -20.31
N ASN A 244 -13.65 2.74 -20.74
CA ASN A 244 -13.41 4.12 -21.13
C ASN A 244 -14.41 4.55 -22.21
N PRO A 245 -15.05 5.73 -22.08
CA PRO A 245 -15.92 6.23 -23.10
C PRO A 245 -15.14 6.54 -24.37
N ILE A 246 -15.81 6.35 -25.49
CA ILE A 246 -15.37 6.84 -26.80
C ILE A 246 -16.37 7.87 -27.29
N SER A 247 -15.91 8.80 -28.11
CA SER A 247 -16.77 9.70 -28.85
C SER A 247 -16.78 9.34 -30.34
N SER A 248 -17.86 9.60 -31.02
CA SER A 248 -17.90 9.57 -32.48
C SER A 248 -17.55 10.94 -33.04
N ASN A 249 -17.28 10.99 -34.37
CA ASN A 249 -17.19 12.26 -35.06
C ASN A 249 -18.56 12.89 -35.34
N ASP A 250 -19.62 12.13 -35.12
CA ASP A 250 -21.01 12.58 -35.31
C ASP A 250 -21.56 13.04 -33.95
N ASN A 251 -22.34 14.12 -33.97
CA ASN A 251 -22.88 14.75 -32.76
C ASN A 251 -24.00 13.94 -32.10
N ASP A 252 -24.57 12.96 -32.81
CA ASP A 252 -25.84 12.31 -32.46
C ASP A 252 -25.74 10.79 -32.23
N SER A 253 -24.55 10.18 -32.29
CA SER A 253 -24.40 8.74 -32.08
C SER A 253 -23.00 8.31 -31.69
N VAL A 254 -22.90 7.30 -30.86
CA VAL A 254 -21.63 6.61 -30.52
C VAL A 254 -21.71 5.13 -30.91
N ASP A 255 -20.75 4.66 -31.73
CA ASP A 255 -20.71 3.26 -32.18
C ASP A 255 -19.89 2.36 -31.21
N LEU A 256 -20.58 1.58 -30.42
CA LEU A 256 -19.98 0.66 -29.44
C LEU A 256 -19.80 -0.77 -29.96
N ARG A 257 -20.12 -1.07 -31.24
CA ARG A 257 -20.12 -2.43 -31.78
C ARG A 257 -18.73 -3.08 -31.84
N ASN A 258 -17.69 -2.27 -31.95
CA ASN A 258 -16.31 -2.75 -32.09
C ASN A 258 -15.56 -2.80 -30.73
N ILE A 259 -16.18 -2.35 -29.63
CA ILE A 259 -15.58 -2.40 -28.30
C ILE A 259 -15.91 -3.75 -27.68
N LYS A 260 -14.93 -4.31 -26.97
CA LYS A 260 -15.08 -5.55 -26.23
C LYS A 260 -14.61 -5.37 -24.79
N CYS A 261 -15.31 -6.02 -23.87
CA CYS A 261 -14.83 -6.15 -22.50
C CYS A 261 -13.50 -6.91 -22.45
N PRO A 262 -12.64 -6.65 -21.45
CA PRO A 262 -11.38 -7.36 -21.25
C PRO A 262 -11.58 -8.87 -21.12
N GLU A 263 -10.52 -9.63 -21.41
CA GLU A 263 -10.54 -11.08 -21.30
C GLU A 263 -10.94 -11.56 -19.89
N GLY A 264 -11.85 -12.50 -19.84
CA GLY A 264 -12.41 -13.02 -18.59
C GLY A 264 -13.48 -12.15 -17.95
N SER A 265 -14.01 -11.16 -18.68
CA SER A 265 -15.18 -10.36 -18.30
C SER A 265 -16.27 -10.42 -19.35
N GLU A 266 -17.51 -10.13 -18.97
CA GLU A 266 -18.68 -10.10 -19.83
C GLU A 266 -19.25 -8.70 -19.96
N ARG A 267 -19.80 -8.37 -21.15
CA ARG A 267 -20.60 -7.15 -21.34
C ARG A 267 -21.95 -7.34 -20.68
N VAL A 268 -22.34 -6.40 -19.81
CA VAL A 268 -23.62 -6.43 -19.08
C VAL A 268 -24.50 -5.22 -19.39
N GLY A 269 -23.92 -4.17 -19.96
CA GLY A 269 -24.63 -2.95 -20.34
C GLY A 269 -23.74 -1.99 -21.11
N ASP A 270 -24.31 -0.86 -21.41
CA ASP A 270 -23.63 0.30 -21.98
C ASP A 270 -24.19 1.58 -21.40
N TYR A 271 -23.47 2.67 -21.58
CA TYR A 271 -23.85 4.01 -21.19
C TYR A 271 -23.50 4.99 -22.31
N HIS A 272 -24.25 6.09 -22.41
CA HIS A 272 -23.95 7.17 -23.33
C HIS A 272 -24.48 8.51 -22.81
N THR A 273 -23.85 9.59 -23.26
CA THR A 273 -24.27 10.97 -22.99
C THR A 273 -24.78 11.59 -24.25
N HIS A 274 -25.61 12.60 -24.13
CA HIS A 274 -26.02 13.43 -25.22
C HIS A 274 -25.29 14.77 -25.16
N GLY A 275 -24.83 15.25 -26.30
CA GLY A 275 -24.31 16.60 -26.46
C GLY A 275 -25.38 17.65 -26.21
N PHE A 276 -25.16 18.90 -26.65
CA PHE A 276 -26.20 19.89 -26.57
C PHE A 276 -27.37 19.60 -27.52
N TYR A 277 -28.56 19.99 -27.10
CA TYR A 277 -29.60 20.24 -28.09
C TYR A 277 -29.18 21.47 -28.91
N SER A 278 -29.02 21.31 -30.22
CA SER A 278 -28.77 22.37 -31.17
C SER A 278 -30.00 22.55 -32.06
N ASP A 279 -30.28 23.78 -32.47
CA ASP A 279 -31.23 24.06 -33.55
C ASP A 279 -30.66 23.61 -34.91
N ASP A 280 -31.44 23.65 -35.96
CA ASP A 280 -31.04 23.29 -37.35
C ASP A 280 -29.86 24.12 -37.88
N LYS A 281 -29.40 25.12 -37.15
CA LYS A 281 -28.24 25.98 -37.45
C LYS A 281 -27.05 25.74 -36.55
N GLY A 282 -27.13 24.76 -35.62
CA GLY A 282 -26.07 24.42 -34.69
C GLY A 282 -25.93 25.34 -33.44
N ASN A 283 -26.93 26.18 -33.18
CA ASN A 283 -26.93 27.02 -31.96
C ASN A 283 -27.50 26.24 -30.76
N LYS A 284 -26.90 26.45 -29.59
CA LYS A 284 -27.41 25.85 -28.34
C LYS A 284 -28.85 26.21 -28.10
N VAL A 285 -29.71 25.22 -27.92
CA VAL A 285 -31.10 25.39 -27.50
C VAL A 285 -31.26 24.84 -26.11
N THR A 286 -31.63 25.69 -25.15
CA THR A 286 -32.05 25.24 -23.81
C THR A 286 -33.48 24.77 -23.87
N LYS A 287 -33.74 23.47 -23.83
CA LYS A 287 -35.10 22.96 -23.55
C LYS A 287 -35.33 22.93 -22.05
N GLU A 288 -36.28 23.73 -21.60
CA GLU A 288 -36.65 23.84 -20.17
C GLU A 288 -37.36 22.61 -19.59
N ASN A 289 -37.64 21.52 -20.33
CA ASN A 289 -38.54 20.45 -19.88
C ASN A 289 -38.21 18.99 -20.20
N ASP A 290 -36.99 18.62 -20.54
CA ASP A 290 -36.70 17.19 -20.80
C ASP A 290 -35.56 16.63 -19.89
N VAL A 291 -35.82 16.63 -18.58
CA VAL A 291 -34.89 16.01 -17.59
C VAL A 291 -35.32 14.56 -17.21
N TYR A 292 -36.38 14.00 -17.80
CA TYR A 292 -36.97 12.76 -17.34
C TYR A 292 -37.24 11.69 -18.41
N ASP A 293 -36.39 11.45 -19.37
CA ASP A 293 -36.59 10.29 -20.25
C ASP A 293 -35.28 9.57 -20.62
N SER A 294 -34.44 9.22 -19.63
CA SER A 294 -33.44 8.18 -19.80
C SER A 294 -32.90 7.74 -18.44
N LEU A 295 -33.66 6.95 -17.71
CA LEU A 295 -33.21 5.99 -16.72
C LEU A 295 -33.65 4.61 -17.17
#